data_d030d97a3d4523ef03099df7319ef69f
#
_entry.id   d030d97a3d4523ef03099df7319ef69f
#
_cell.length_a   1.000
_cell.length_b   1.000
_cell.length_c   1.000
_cell.angle_alpha   90.00
_cell.angle_beta   90.00
_cell.angle_gamma   90.00
#
_symmetry.space_group_name_H-M   'P 1'
#
loop_
_entity.id
_entity.type
_entity.pdbx_description
1 polymer ?
#
loop_
_entity_poly.entity_id
_entity_poly.type
_entity_poly.pdbx_seq_one_letter_code
_entity_poly.pdbx_strand_id
1 'polypeptide(L)'
;MNDITAFFAFLKYCLGYKGDMSRVITGMDWQELYSFASKQALLGLCFDGIERLGKEYPEELKQNPIERELLMTWMGAAQQIRRQNMKVNAVASKLFSMLREDGMRCCVLKGQGNALMYPNPYSRTPGDVDVWIDASRERIMEYAQKKFELEDDIRLQHLETSLDGVPVELHFFPCSMNNPIYHARLQKWFRRNADLQCSHIVGLPDEAGDIAIPTTAFNVIYQLCHLYHHFFDEGIGMRQIIDYFLVVNDFSKNVFLNNDLSNHPVNFSNHPVPLSKEGSTFSPSPSSSGSGDVTAPSRCSEPLRSKDGGPSKVSPDCAGWDRLDAIGASKPSPNCAEWDRLGGNGDTTSTALDVVQRELKYLGLWKFAGAVMYVLHEALGLSDGKMIAPMDEKRGKLLLAEILNGGNFGQHFTKYGHFTQQGMAKKYFLKIWRNMHFVRYYPAEALCEPIFRTWHFFWRLKYRR
;
A
#
# COMPACT_ATOMS: atom_id res chain seq x y z
N MET A 1 -34.74 0.48 2.73
CA MET A 1 -33.47 0.38 1.95
C MET A 1 -32.68 -0.73 2.63
N ASN A 2 -32.04 -1.66 1.91
CA ASN A 2 -31.20 -2.63 2.60
C ASN A 2 -30.07 -1.85 3.28
N ASP A 3 -29.76 -2.14 4.54
CA ASP A 3 -28.79 -1.39 5.35
C ASP A 3 -27.44 -1.21 4.64
N ILE A 4 -26.98 -2.25 3.93
CA ILE A 4 -25.72 -2.18 3.19
C ILE A 4 -25.71 -1.15 2.06
N THR A 5 -26.86 -0.94 1.39
CA THR A 5 -26.98 0.07 0.31
C THR A 5 -26.88 1.49 0.89
N ALA A 6 -27.48 1.72 2.06
CA ALA A 6 -27.37 2.98 2.79
C ALA A 6 -25.95 3.24 3.25
N PHE A 7 -25.25 2.19 3.75
CA PHE A 7 -23.84 2.30 4.15
C PHE A 7 -22.92 2.62 2.95
N PHE A 8 -23.13 2.00 1.79
CA PHE A 8 -22.36 2.33 0.59
C PHE A 8 -22.64 3.75 0.10
N ALA A 9 -23.88 4.22 0.15
CA ALA A 9 -24.22 5.60 -0.18
C ALA A 9 -23.50 6.58 0.76
N PHE A 10 -23.48 6.29 2.05
CA PHE A 10 -22.78 7.07 3.04
C PHE A 10 -21.24 7.03 2.85
N LEU A 11 -20.65 5.89 2.52
CA LEU A 11 -19.21 5.79 2.22
C LEU A 11 -18.84 6.63 0.97
N LYS A 12 -19.66 6.58 -0.07
CA LYS A 12 -19.48 7.45 -1.26
C LYS A 12 -19.49 8.93 -0.86
N TYR A 13 -20.42 9.32 0.00
CA TYR A 13 -20.48 10.67 0.53
C TYR A 13 -19.21 11.02 1.34
N CYS A 14 -18.75 10.16 2.25
CA CYS A 14 -17.51 10.37 3.00
C CYS A 14 -16.28 10.56 2.10
N LEU A 15 -16.27 9.93 0.91
CA LEU A 15 -15.21 10.06 -0.09
C LEU A 15 -15.37 11.29 -1.01
N GLY A 16 -16.35 12.17 -0.74
CA GLY A 16 -16.52 13.43 -1.43
C GLY A 16 -17.52 13.41 -2.60
N TYR A 17 -18.23 12.30 -2.82
CA TYR A 17 -19.28 12.28 -3.82
C TYR A 17 -20.42 13.21 -3.40
N LYS A 18 -20.96 13.94 -4.39
CA LYS A 18 -22.12 14.81 -4.21
C LYS A 18 -23.38 14.03 -4.55
N GLY A 19 -24.35 14.02 -3.67
CA GLY A 19 -25.65 13.37 -3.85
C GLY A 19 -26.57 13.78 -2.72
N ASP A 20 -27.88 13.68 -2.95
CA ASP A 20 -28.87 13.93 -1.91
C ASP A 20 -28.79 12.81 -0.85
N MET A 21 -28.48 13.20 0.38
CA MET A 21 -28.35 12.30 1.53
C MET A 21 -29.59 12.25 2.40
N SER A 22 -30.63 13.07 2.13
CA SER A 22 -31.79 13.22 3.02
C SER A 22 -32.45 11.89 3.36
N ARG A 23 -32.71 11.04 2.35
CA ARG A 23 -33.31 9.71 2.57
C ARG A 23 -32.37 8.72 3.28
N VAL A 24 -31.06 8.86 3.03
CA VAL A 24 -30.06 8.00 3.67
C VAL A 24 -29.97 8.34 5.15
N ILE A 25 -29.92 9.62 5.51
CA ILE A 25 -29.83 10.09 6.89
C ILE A 25 -31.09 9.69 7.68
N THR A 26 -32.28 9.99 7.16
CA THR A 26 -33.55 9.72 7.85
C THR A 26 -33.83 8.22 8.05
N GLY A 27 -33.27 7.35 7.22
CA GLY A 27 -33.39 5.89 7.33
C GLY A 27 -32.17 5.17 7.90
N MET A 28 -31.16 5.90 8.39
CA MET A 28 -29.91 5.31 8.87
C MET A 28 -30.05 4.76 10.30
N ASP A 29 -29.66 3.51 10.50
CA ASP A 29 -29.34 3.01 11.82
C ASP A 29 -27.88 3.36 12.18
N TRP A 30 -27.70 4.36 13.03
CA TRP A 30 -26.38 4.86 13.40
C TRP A 30 -25.56 3.85 14.22
N GLN A 31 -26.20 3.01 15.00
CA GLN A 31 -25.54 1.96 15.78
C GLN A 31 -25.01 0.85 14.87
N GLU A 32 -25.81 0.45 13.88
CA GLU A 32 -25.35 -0.52 12.87
C GLU A 32 -24.27 0.04 11.99
N LEU A 33 -24.36 1.32 11.59
CA LEU A 33 -23.28 1.99 10.84
C LEU A 33 -22.00 2.06 11.64
N TYR A 34 -22.05 2.40 12.94
CA TYR A 34 -20.89 2.37 13.83
C TYR A 34 -20.26 0.97 13.90
N SER A 35 -21.08 -0.04 14.11
CA SER A 35 -20.63 -1.44 14.13
C SER A 35 -19.96 -1.86 12.82
N PHE A 36 -20.56 -1.50 11.68
CA PHE A 36 -19.98 -1.72 10.35
C PHE A 36 -18.65 -0.99 10.19
N ALA A 37 -18.61 0.31 10.48
CA ALA A 37 -17.40 1.13 10.38
C ALA A 37 -16.27 0.59 11.28
N SER A 38 -16.59 0.13 12.48
CA SER A 38 -15.64 -0.49 13.41
C SER A 38 -15.06 -1.78 12.83
N LYS A 39 -15.92 -2.70 12.36
CA LYS A 39 -15.49 -3.98 11.76
C LYS A 39 -14.64 -3.80 10.50
N GLN A 40 -14.86 -2.73 9.75
CA GLN A 40 -14.19 -2.44 8.49
C GLN A 40 -13.02 -1.45 8.64
N ALA A 41 -12.68 -1.03 9.87
CA ALA A 41 -11.65 -0.04 10.18
C ALA A 41 -11.87 1.32 9.49
N LEU A 42 -13.10 1.82 9.51
CA LEU A 42 -13.56 3.05 8.84
C LEU A 42 -14.04 4.14 9.80
N LEU A 43 -13.88 3.97 11.13
CA LEU A 43 -14.43 4.90 12.12
C LEU A 43 -14.03 6.35 11.88
N GLY A 44 -12.76 6.62 11.54
CA GLY A 44 -12.29 8.00 11.28
C GLY A 44 -12.94 8.60 10.03
N LEU A 45 -12.92 7.88 8.91
CA LEU A 45 -13.53 8.32 7.66
C LEU A 45 -15.04 8.58 7.79
N CYS A 46 -15.74 7.67 8.45
CA CYS A 46 -17.18 7.82 8.68
C CYS A 46 -17.49 8.96 9.64
N PHE A 47 -16.64 9.23 10.63
CA PHE A 47 -16.83 10.37 11.54
C PHE A 47 -16.68 11.70 10.80
N ASP A 48 -15.67 11.86 9.93
CA ASP A 48 -15.57 13.04 9.06
C ASP A 48 -16.84 13.23 8.19
N GLY A 49 -17.41 12.12 7.71
CA GLY A 49 -18.70 12.14 7.02
C GLY A 49 -19.84 12.67 7.90
N ILE A 50 -19.91 12.23 9.17
CA ILE A 50 -20.92 12.71 10.15
C ILE A 50 -20.75 14.21 10.42
N GLU A 51 -19.52 14.68 10.64
CA GLU A 51 -19.25 16.12 10.83
C GLU A 51 -19.67 16.95 9.60
N ARG A 52 -19.48 16.41 8.41
CA ARG A 52 -19.90 17.03 7.17
C ARG A 52 -21.44 17.04 7.04
N LEU A 53 -22.14 15.95 7.40
CA LEU A 53 -23.61 15.91 7.45
C LEU A 53 -24.16 16.96 8.41
N GLY A 54 -23.54 17.17 9.56
CA GLY A 54 -23.93 18.18 10.53
C GLY A 54 -23.93 19.61 9.97
N LYS A 55 -23.08 19.86 8.95
CA LYS A 55 -23.01 21.16 8.26
C LYS A 55 -23.95 21.24 7.06
N GLU A 56 -24.09 20.17 6.29
CA GLU A 56 -24.82 20.16 5.02
C GLU A 56 -26.29 19.74 5.18
N TYR A 57 -26.64 18.92 6.19
CA TYR A 57 -27.98 18.32 6.41
C TYR A 57 -28.42 18.40 7.89
N PRO A 58 -28.39 19.60 8.54
CA PRO A 58 -28.72 19.72 9.95
C PRO A 58 -30.18 19.37 10.27
N GLU A 59 -31.12 19.61 9.36
CA GLU A 59 -32.54 19.36 9.60
C GLU A 59 -32.87 17.86 9.51
N GLU A 60 -32.24 17.13 8.60
CA GLU A 60 -32.37 15.68 8.49
C GLU A 60 -31.77 14.96 9.69
N LEU A 61 -30.64 15.45 10.19
CA LEU A 61 -30.04 14.93 11.42
C LEU A 61 -30.87 15.22 12.68
N LYS A 62 -31.66 16.31 12.70
CA LYS A 62 -32.62 16.52 13.79
C LYS A 62 -33.80 15.53 13.75
N GLN A 63 -34.18 15.07 12.55
CA GLN A 63 -35.23 14.05 12.36
C GLN A 63 -34.78 12.65 12.78
N ASN A 64 -33.50 12.33 12.56
CA ASN A 64 -32.86 11.07 12.96
C ASN A 64 -31.52 11.35 13.68
N PRO A 65 -31.56 11.82 14.96
CA PRO A 65 -30.37 12.24 15.66
C PRO A 65 -29.52 11.02 16.07
N ILE A 66 -28.19 11.22 15.99
CA ILE A 66 -27.25 10.27 16.59
C ILE A 66 -27.34 10.34 18.10
N GLU A 67 -27.50 9.22 18.77
CA GLU A 67 -27.51 9.18 20.23
C GLU A 67 -26.22 9.80 20.80
N ARG A 68 -26.35 10.62 21.84
CA ARG A 68 -25.24 11.41 22.40
C ARG A 68 -24.08 10.54 22.83
N GLU A 69 -24.33 9.42 23.49
CA GLU A 69 -23.30 8.49 23.95
C GLU A 69 -22.54 7.86 22.78
N LEU A 70 -23.25 7.44 21.74
CA LEU A 70 -22.68 6.90 20.50
C LEU A 70 -21.82 7.96 19.80
N LEU A 71 -22.31 9.19 19.68
CA LEU A 71 -21.58 10.29 19.04
C LEU A 71 -20.27 10.60 19.78
N MET A 72 -20.31 10.67 21.13
CA MET A 72 -19.13 10.91 21.94
C MET A 72 -18.12 9.78 21.83
N THR A 73 -18.59 8.52 21.82
CA THR A 73 -17.76 7.33 21.63
C THR A 73 -17.07 7.38 20.26
N TRP A 74 -17.80 7.70 19.21
CA TRP A 74 -17.26 7.79 17.86
C TRP A 74 -16.25 8.92 17.71
N MET A 75 -16.56 10.10 18.25
CA MET A 75 -15.64 11.23 18.29
C MET A 75 -14.32 10.86 19.01
N GLY A 76 -14.41 10.18 20.15
CA GLY A 76 -13.24 9.69 20.88
C GLY A 76 -12.36 8.76 20.04
N ALA A 77 -12.98 7.82 19.34
CA ALA A 77 -12.29 6.90 18.43
C ALA A 77 -11.63 7.64 17.25
N ALA A 78 -12.32 8.60 16.64
CA ALA A 78 -11.79 9.41 15.53
C ALA A 78 -10.57 10.26 15.99
N GLN A 79 -10.65 10.88 17.17
CA GLN A 79 -9.53 11.62 17.74
C GLN A 79 -8.33 10.71 18.09
N GLN A 80 -8.57 9.47 18.50
CA GLN A 80 -7.51 8.50 18.73
C GLN A 80 -6.84 8.11 17.38
N ILE A 81 -7.61 7.87 16.33
CA ILE A 81 -7.12 7.59 14.98
C ILE A 81 -6.24 8.76 14.50
N ARG A 82 -6.70 10.01 14.66
CA ARG A 82 -5.91 11.19 14.29
C ARG A 82 -4.56 11.23 15.02
N ARG A 83 -4.56 11.10 16.35
CA ARG A 83 -3.31 11.09 17.15
C ARG A 83 -2.37 9.98 16.73
N GLN A 84 -2.91 8.80 16.43
CA GLN A 84 -2.11 7.67 15.96
C GLN A 84 -1.49 7.96 14.58
N ASN A 85 -2.21 8.58 13.65
CA ASN A 85 -1.66 8.99 12.36
C ASN A 85 -0.51 9.99 12.51
N MET A 86 -0.64 10.98 13.39
CA MET A 86 0.45 11.94 13.66
C MET A 86 1.72 11.21 14.15
N LYS A 87 1.54 10.24 15.05
CA LYS A 87 2.65 9.41 15.55
C LYS A 87 3.27 8.56 14.45
N VAL A 88 2.45 7.91 13.62
CA VAL A 88 2.92 7.05 12.53
C VAL A 88 3.61 7.87 11.44
N ASN A 89 3.14 9.10 11.13
CA ASN A 89 3.81 10.02 10.22
C ASN A 89 5.23 10.35 10.70
N ALA A 90 5.37 10.75 11.97
CA ALA A 90 6.68 11.08 12.55
C ALA A 90 7.64 9.88 12.51
N VAL A 91 7.14 8.68 12.84
CA VAL A 91 7.95 7.45 12.81
C VAL A 91 8.32 7.05 11.38
N ALA A 92 7.41 7.15 10.43
CA ALA A 92 7.69 6.82 9.03
C ALA A 92 8.78 7.73 8.45
N SER A 93 8.70 9.04 8.69
CA SER A 93 9.72 10.00 8.26
C SER A 93 11.05 9.78 8.96
N LYS A 94 11.05 9.56 10.28
CA LYS A 94 12.27 9.24 11.05
C LYS A 94 12.95 7.99 10.50
N LEU A 95 12.20 6.91 10.28
CA LEU A 95 12.72 5.66 9.76
C LEU A 95 13.28 5.83 8.34
N PHE A 96 12.58 6.57 7.48
CA PHE A 96 13.02 6.88 6.13
C PHE A 96 14.35 7.65 6.13
N SER A 97 14.47 8.67 6.98
CA SER A 97 15.71 9.46 7.13
C SER A 97 16.87 8.60 7.64
N MET A 98 16.65 7.79 8.70
CA MET A 98 17.66 6.87 9.24
C MET A 98 18.18 5.89 8.17
N LEU A 99 17.27 5.28 7.40
CA LEU A 99 17.66 4.35 6.34
C LEU A 99 18.48 5.04 5.25
N ARG A 100 18.08 6.23 4.82
CA ARG A 100 18.80 7.00 3.80
C ARG A 100 20.19 7.46 4.26
N GLU A 101 20.31 7.96 5.48
CA GLU A 101 21.58 8.37 6.08
C GLU A 101 22.57 7.19 6.17
N ASP A 102 22.07 6.00 6.44
CA ASP A 102 22.87 4.76 6.48
C ASP A 102 23.06 4.14 5.07
N GLY A 103 22.70 4.83 3.99
CA GLY A 103 22.90 4.41 2.60
C GLY A 103 21.99 3.26 2.15
N MET A 104 20.82 3.11 2.79
CA MET A 104 19.80 2.14 2.43
C MET A 104 18.69 2.82 1.61
N ARG A 105 18.56 2.45 0.34
CA ARG A 105 17.44 2.93 -0.48
C ARG A 105 16.16 2.25 -0.04
N CYS A 106 15.10 3.02 0.17
CA CYS A 106 13.85 2.46 0.68
C CYS A 106 12.62 3.23 0.19
N CYS A 107 11.47 2.57 0.26
CA CYS A 107 10.18 3.10 -0.11
C CYS A 107 9.13 2.67 0.93
N VAL A 108 8.38 3.62 1.50
CA VAL A 108 7.26 3.35 2.42
C VAL A 108 6.07 2.87 1.59
N LEU A 109 5.63 1.66 1.87
CA LEU A 109 4.53 1.02 1.15
C LEU A 109 3.19 1.33 1.81
N LYS A 110 2.12 1.46 1.02
CA LYS A 110 0.74 1.61 1.55
C LYS A 110 0.60 2.74 2.60
N GLY A 111 0.03 2.42 3.75
CA GLY A 111 -0.03 3.20 4.99
C GLY A 111 -0.18 4.70 4.78
N GLN A 112 0.86 5.43 5.12
CA GLN A 112 0.87 6.89 5.12
C GLN A 112 0.85 7.48 3.71
N GLY A 113 1.44 6.79 2.72
CA GLY A 113 1.32 7.19 1.31
C GLY A 113 -0.12 7.12 0.80
N ASN A 114 -0.89 6.10 1.20
CA ASN A 114 -2.31 6.01 0.86
C ASN A 114 -3.15 7.06 1.60
N ALA A 115 -2.80 7.37 2.85
CA ALA A 115 -3.50 8.36 3.66
C ALA A 115 -3.53 9.74 2.98
N LEU A 116 -2.47 10.12 2.25
CA LEU A 116 -2.41 11.39 1.49
C LEU A 116 -3.51 11.54 0.43
N MET A 117 -4.08 10.43 -0.04
CA MET A 117 -5.16 10.44 -1.03
C MET A 117 -6.57 10.56 -0.42
N TYR A 118 -6.70 10.44 0.91
CA TYR A 118 -7.98 10.61 1.59
C TYR A 118 -8.38 12.09 1.64
N PRO A 119 -9.69 12.42 1.68
CA PRO A 119 -10.15 13.80 1.88
C PRO A 119 -9.55 14.44 3.14
N ASN A 120 -9.37 13.66 4.18
CA ASN A 120 -8.62 14.01 5.38
C ASN A 120 -7.60 12.88 5.67
N PRO A 121 -6.30 13.12 5.50
CA PRO A 121 -5.26 12.10 5.70
C PRO A 121 -5.29 11.46 7.10
N TYR A 122 -5.76 12.19 8.10
CA TYR A 122 -5.81 11.73 9.48
C TYR A 122 -7.02 10.84 9.81
N SER A 123 -7.99 10.70 8.90
CA SER A 123 -9.18 9.86 9.10
C SER A 123 -9.00 8.40 8.67
N ARG A 124 -7.95 8.10 7.91
CA ARG A 124 -7.60 6.71 7.60
C ARG A 124 -7.12 5.99 8.86
N THR A 125 -7.72 4.84 9.20
CA THR A 125 -7.23 4.03 10.32
C THR A 125 -5.81 3.54 10.03
N PRO A 126 -4.79 3.97 10.81
CA PRO A 126 -3.40 3.58 10.58
C PRO A 126 -3.15 2.15 11.07
N GLY A 127 -2.06 1.56 10.61
CA GLY A 127 -1.51 0.29 11.08
C GLY A 127 -0.02 0.45 11.36
N ASP A 128 0.74 -0.54 10.94
CA ASP A 128 2.20 -0.60 10.88
C ASP A 128 2.80 0.31 9.82
N VAL A 129 4.11 0.47 9.88
CA VAL A 129 4.92 1.13 8.84
C VAL A 129 5.63 0.05 8.04
N ASP A 130 5.13 -0.20 6.82
CA ASP A 130 5.76 -1.12 5.87
C ASP A 130 6.85 -0.37 5.09
N VAL A 131 8.10 -0.81 5.16
CA VAL A 131 9.19 -0.21 4.40
C VAL A 131 9.89 -1.25 3.54
N TRP A 132 9.80 -1.10 2.24
CA TRP A 132 10.59 -1.89 1.29
C TRP A 132 11.99 -1.32 1.19
N ILE A 133 13.01 -2.14 1.46
CA ILE A 133 14.41 -1.79 1.38
C ILE A 133 15.00 -2.46 0.14
N ASP A 134 15.53 -1.65 -0.78
CA ASP A 134 16.18 -2.14 -1.99
C ASP A 134 17.63 -2.53 -1.70
N ALA A 135 17.79 -3.66 -1.05
CA ALA A 135 19.08 -4.26 -0.72
C ALA A 135 18.95 -5.79 -0.63
N SER A 136 20.08 -6.50 -0.55
CA SER A 136 20.06 -7.96 -0.31
C SER A 136 19.48 -8.27 1.07
N ARG A 137 18.89 -9.45 1.20
CA ARG A 137 18.32 -9.92 2.48
C ARG A 137 19.35 -9.89 3.60
N GLU A 138 20.58 -10.33 3.31
CA GLU A 138 21.69 -10.39 4.27
C GLU A 138 22.02 -9.00 4.79
N ARG A 139 22.13 -8.00 3.89
CA ARG A 139 22.40 -6.61 4.26
C ARG A 139 21.29 -6.00 5.11
N ILE A 140 20.02 -6.29 4.78
CA ILE A 140 18.88 -5.83 5.58
C ILE A 140 18.90 -6.47 6.97
N MET A 141 19.17 -7.77 7.06
CA MET A 141 19.26 -8.48 8.34
C MET A 141 20.40 -7.96 9.21
N GLU A 142 21.60 -7.77 8.65
CA GLU A 142 22.75 -7.19 9.37
C GLU A 142 22.45 -5.78 9.89
N TYR A 143 21.80 -4.95 9.06
CA TYR A 143 21.39 -3.62 9.43
C TYR A 143 20.36 -3.65 10.56
N ALA A 144 19.32 -4.46 10.41
CA ALA A 144 18.24 -4.56 11.37
C ALA A 144 18.73 -5.07 12.74
N GLN A 145 19.62 -6.07 12.78
CA GLN A 145 20.23 -6.58 14.00
C GLN A 145 21.06 -5.54 14.76
N LYS A 146 21.63 -4.56 14.06
CA LYS A 146 22.44 -3.48 14.68
C LYS A 146 21.59 -2.32 15.19
N LYS A 147 20.44 -2.07 14.59
CA LYS A 147 19.66 -0.84 14.81
C LYS A 147 18.35 -1.06 15.57
N PHE A 148 17.81 -2.28 15.57
CA PHE A 148 16.49 -2.59 16.12
C PHE A 148 16.51 -3.82 17.00
N GLU A 149 15.58 -3.85 17.94
CA GLU A 149 15.18 -5.08 18.61
C GLU A 149 14.27 -5.86 17.67
N LEU A 150 14.70 -7.06 17.26
CA LEU A 150 13.97 -7.90 16.34
C LEU A 150 13.15 -8.93 17.11
N GLU A 151 11.93 -9.20 16.61
CA GLU A 151 11.16 -10.35 17.07
C GLU A 151 11.81 -11.67 16.64
N ASP A 152 11.61 -12.73 17.44
CA ASP A 152 12.18 -14.07 17.17
C ASP A 152 11.59 -14.75 15.92
N ASP A 153 10.47 -14.23 15.38
CA ASP A 153 9.78 -14.80 14.24
C ASP A 153 10.22 -14.17 12.91
N ILE A 154 11.17 -14.81 12.25
CA ILE A 154 11.63 -14.39 10.93
C ILE A 154 10.59 -14.79 9.88
N ARG A 155 10.01 -13.80 9.21
CA ARG A 155 9.10 -14.05 8.08
C ARG A 155 9.86 -14.05 6.74
N LEU A 156 9.25 -14.70 5.74
CA LEU A 156 9.84 -14.77 4.40
C LEU A 156 9.96 -13.39 3.76
N GLN A 157 8.97 -12.55 3.94
CA GLN A 157 8.80 -11.27 3.25
C GLN A 157 9.43 -10.10 3.98
N HIS A 158 9.40 -10.08 5.31
CA HIS A 158 9.82 -8.95 6.14
C HIS A 158 10.40 -9.39 7.49
N LEU A 159 11.00 -8.44 8.19
CA LEU A 159 11.34 -8.50 9.61
C LEU A 159 10.39 -7.62 10.39
N GLU A 160 9.88 -8.10 11.51
CA GLU A 160 9.05 -7.34 12.43
C GLU A 160 9.92 -6.67 13.48
N THR A 161 9.67 -5.40 13.74
CA THR A 161 10.32 -4.60 14.80
C THR A 161 9.39 -3.47 15.22
N SER A 162 9.86 -2.58 16.08
CA SER A 162 9.16 -1.35 16.44
C SER A 162 10.11 -0.16 16.52
N LEU A 163 9.59 1.02 16.23
CA LEU A 163 10.30 2.28 16.41
C LEU A 163 9.38 3.27 17.15
N ASP A 164 9.84 3.78 18.27
CA ASP A 164 9.07 4.70 19.14
C ASP A 164 7.66 4.16 19.50
N GLY A 165 7.54 2.83 19.64
CA GLY A 165 6.27 2.15 19.96
C GLY A 165 5.26 2.15 18.81
N VAL A 166 5.72 2.26 17.55
CA VAL A 166 4.96 1.98 16.33
C VAL A 166 5.53 0.71 15.71
N PRO A 167 4.68 -0.29 15.37
CA PRO A 167 5.13 -1.48 14.65
C PRO A 167 5.70 -1.11 13.27
N VAL A 168 6.81 -1.75 12.91
CA VAL A 168 7.51 -1.55 11.64
C VAL A 168 7.80 -2.91 11.00
N GLU A 169 7.52 -3.02 9.71
CA GLU A 169 7.90 -4.16 8.88
C GLU A 169 8.97 -3.75 7.87
N LEU A 170 10.18 -4.33 8.02
CA LEU A 170 11.28 -4.12 7.08
C LEU A 170 11.21 -5.19 5.99
N HIS A 171 10.69 -4.83 4.82
CA HIS A 171 10.43 -5.73 3.72
C HIS A 171 11.66 -5.99 2.87
N PHE A 172 11.99 -7.27 2.64
CA PHE A 172 12.97 -7.72 1.65
C PHE A 172 12.44 -7.57 0.22
N PHE A 173 11.13 -7.69 0.05
CA PHE A 173 10.39 -7.46 -1.18
C PHE A 173 8.93 -7.08 -0.87
N PRO A 174 8.27 -6.28 -1.74
CA PRO A 174 6.97 -5.67 -1.40
C PRO A 174 5.82 -6.65 -1.19
N CYS A 175 5.75 -7.74 -1.97
CA CYS A 175 4.65 -8.70 -1.91
C CYS A 175 5.06 -10.07 -2.45
N SER A 176 4.35 -11.13 -2.03
CA SER A 176 4.52 -12.50 -2.51
C SER A 176 3.24 -13.04 -3.15
N MET A 177 3.39 -14.10 -3.96
CA MET A 177 2.30 -14.90 -4.50
C MET A 177 2.56 -16.39 -4.20
N ASN A 178 1.48 -17.17 -4.05
CA ASN A 178 1.62 -18.60 -3.78
C ASN A 178 2.04 -19.39 -5.04
N ASN A 179 1.63 -18.93 -6.22
CA ASN A 179 2.07 -19.52 -7.48
C ASN A 179 3.54 -19.14 -7.76
N PRO A 180 4.48 -20.12 -7.87
CA PRO A 180 5.90 -19.83 -8.00
C PRO A 180 6.27 -19.09 -9.28
N ILE A 181 5.57 -19.35 -10.39
CA ILE A 181 5.83 -18.67 -11.67
C ILE A 181 5.44 -17.20 -11.58
N TYR A 182 4.25 -16.90 -11.04
CA TYR A 182 3.81 -15.52 -10.85
C TYR A 182 4.63 -14.81 -9.79
N HIS A 183 5.05 -15.51 -8.74
CA HIS A 183 5.97 -14.98 -7.73
C HIS A 183 7.30 -14.54 -8.36
N ALA A 184 7.96 -15.41 -9.14
CA ALA A 184 9.22 -15.08 -9.80
C ALA A 184 9.08 -13.87 -10.74
N ARG A 185 8.00 -13.82 -11.55
CA ARG A 185 7.68 -12.67 -12.41
C ARG A 185 7.51 -11.38 -11.60
N LEU A 186 6.79 -11.46 -10.48
CA LEU A 186 6.52 -10.32 -9.58
C LEU A 186 7.82 -9.80 -8.96
N GLN A 187 8.70 -10.69 -8.45
CA GLN A 187 9.98 -10.28 -7.90
C GLN A 187 10.89 -9.61 -8.95
N LYS A 188 10.89 -10.11 -10.18
CA LYS A 188 11.60 -9.47 -11.30
C LYS A 188 11.01 -8.09 -11.63
N TRP A 189 9.69 -7.95 -11.55
CA TRP A 189 9.00 -6.69 -11.77
C TRP A 189 9.35 -5.68 -10.67
N PHE A 190 9.36 -6.06 -9.39
CA PHE A 190 9.77 -5.21 -8.29
C PHE A 190 11.20 -4.70 -8.45
N ARG A 191 12.17 -5.59 -8.67
CA ARG A 191 13.58 -5.22 -8.83
C ARG A 191 13.80 -4.20 -9.96
N ARG A 192 13.07 -4.32 -11.06
CA ARG A 192 13.18 -3.37 -12.19
C ARG A 192 12.65 -1.98 -11.88
N ASN A 193 11.71 -1.88 -10.95
CA ASN A 193 11.04 -0.63 -10.62
C ASN A 193 11.58 0.03 -9.34
N ALA A 194 12.51 -0.60 -8.62
CA ALA A 194 12.95 -0.19 -7.29
C ALA A 194 13.51 1.25 -7.27
N ASP A 195 14.37 1.60 -8.20
CA ASP A 195 15.01 2.93 -8.28
C ASP A 195 13.99 4.05 -8.29
N LEU A 196 12.98 3.94 -9.16
CA LEU A 196 11.95 4.96 -9.30
C LEU A 196 11.10 5.08 -8.02
N GLN A 197 10.75 3.95 -7.41
CA GLN A 197 9.91 3.97 -6.20
C GLN A 197 10.66 4.53 -4.99
N CYS A 198 11.93 4.18 -4.83
CA CYS A 198 12.78 4.70 -3.74
C CYS A 198 13.19 6.17 -3.91
N SER A 199 12.99 6.74 -5.09
CA SER A 199 13.28 8.17 -5.39
C SER A 199 12.05 9.06 -5.46
N HIS A 200 10.83 8.50 -5.45
CA HIS A 200 9.58 9.25 -5.49
C HIS A 200 9.20 9.78 -4.10
N ILE A 201 9.73 10.96 -3.75
CA ILE A 201 9.62 11.57 -2.41
C ILE A 201 8.40 12.48 -2.34
N VAL A 202 7.66 12.40 -1.24
CA VAL A 202 6.52 13.26 -0.91
C VAL A 202 6.64 13.76 0.53
N GLY A 203 6.13 14.97 0.78
CA GLY A 203 6.01 15.54 2.13
C GLY A 203 4.78 14.99 2.87
N LEU A 204 4.95 14.68 4.14
CA LEU A 204 3.85 14.32 5.03
C LEU A 204 3.16 15.58 5.60
N PRO A 205 1.87 15.49 5.99
CA PRO A 205 1.14 16.61 6.56
C PRO A 205 1.78 17.17 7.85
N ASP A 206 1.47 18.42 8.16
CA ASP A 206 1.90 19.14 9.38
C ASP A 206 3.45 19.12 9.54
N GLU A 207 4.18 19.21 8.42
CA GLU A 207 5.65 19.23 8.41
C GLU A 207 6.30 18.02 9.11
N ALA A 208 5.61 16.87 9.15
CA ALA A 208 6.11 15.66 9.80
C ALA A 208 7.35 15.06 9.10
N GLY A 209 7.77 15.65 7.96
CA GLY A 209 8.93 15.29 7.17
C GLY A 209 8.57 14.55 5.88
N ASP A 210 9.57 13.97 5.23
CA ASP A 210 9.45 13.36 3.91
C ASP A 210 9.51 11.83 3.99
N ILE A 211 8.88 11.17 3.01
CA ILE A 211 9.00 9.73 2.76
C ILE A 211 9.04 9.46 1.25
N ALA A 212 9.72 8.39 0.81
CA ALA A 212 9.51 7.88 -0.54
C ALA A 212 8.30 6.95 -0.54
N ILE A 213 7.44 7.08 -1.56
CA ILE A 213 6.25 6.23 -1.75
C ILE A 213 6.19 5.68 -3.18
N PRO A 214 5.45 4.60 -3.43
CA PRO A 214 5.23 4.10 -4.78
C PRO A 214 4.59 5.15 -5.69
N THR A 215 5.06 5.24 -6.93
CA THR A 215 4.37 6.01 -7.98
C THR A 215 2.99 5.42 -8.24
N THR A 216 2.04 6.22 -8.72
CA THR A 216 0.65 5.80 -8.92
C THR A 216 0.53 4.57 -9.83
N ALA A 217 1.26 4.54 -10.94
CA ALA A 217 1.23 3.42 -11.88
C ALA A 217 1.77 2.11 -11.26
N PHE A 218 2.85 2.19 -10.48
CA PHE A 218 3.34 1.05 -9.71
C PHE A 218 2.33 0.63 -8.64
N ASN A 219 1.74 1.59 -7.95
CA ASN A 219 0.85 1.37 -6.81
C ASN A 219 -0.44 0.63 -7.20
N VAL A 220 -0.98 0.92 -8.39
CA VAL A 220 -2.14 0.20 -8.96
C VAL A 220 -1.88 -1.30 -9.08
N ILE A 221 -0.69 -1.70 -9.51
CA ILE A 221 -0.33 -3.12 -9.67
C ILE A 221 0.05 -3.72 -8.32
N TYR A 222 0.89 -3.03 -7.56
CA TYR A 222 1.39 -3.49 -6.27
C TYR A 222 0.27 -3.72 -5.26
N GLN A 223 -0.62 -2.74 -5.05
CA GLN A 223 -1.69 -2.89 -4.08
C GLN A 223 -2.73 -3.94 -4.49
N LEU A 224 -2.97 -4.12 -5.80
CA LEU A 224 -3.80 -5.23 -6.27
C LEU A 224 -3.18 -6.60 -5.94
N CYS A 225 -1.87 -6.73 -6.13
CA CYS A 225 -1.15 -7.94 -5.72
C CYS A 225 -1.25 -8.17 -4.21
N HIS A 226 -1.08 -7.11 -3.43
CA HIS A 226 -1.20 -7.15 -1.98
C HIS A 226 -2.61 -7.54 -1.51
N LEU A 227 -3.67 -6.98 -2.12
CA LEU A 227 -5.05 -7.41 -1.89
C LEU A 227 -5.25 -8.90 -2.22
N TYR A 228 -4.66 -9.37 -3.33
CA TYR A 228 -4.75 -10.76 -3.75
C TYR A 228 -4.06 -11.69 -2.76
N HIS A 229 -2.89 -11.31 -2.27
CA HIS A 229 -2.17 -12.05 -1.23
C HIS A 229 -3.02 -12.18 0.05
N HIS A 230 -3.52 -11.06 0.58
CA HIS A 230 -4.38 -11.07 1.78
C HIS A 230 -5.69 -11.81 1.58
N PHE A 231 -6.30 -11.73 0.39
CA PHE A 231 -7.51 -12.50 0.09
C PHE A 231 -7.33 -14.00 0.33
N PHE A 232 -6.15 -14.55 0.01
CA PHE A 232 -5.82 -15.96 0.25
C PHE A 232 -5.30 -16.23 1.66
N ASP A 233 -4.67 -15.29 2.32
CA ASP A 233 -4.08 -15.54 3.63
C ASP A 233 -5.03 -15.24 4.79
N GLU A 234 -5.53 -14.03 4.91
CA GLU A 234 -6.30 -13.57 6.07
C GLU A 234 -7.71 -13.12 5.72
N GLY A 235 -7.89 -12.56 4.56
CA GLY A 235 -9.05 -11.83 4.10
C GLY A 235 -8.74 -10.32 3.97
N ILE A 236 -9.62 -9.62 3.28
CA ILE A 236 -9.51 -8.18 3.05
C ILE A 236 -10.76 -7.48 3.56
N GLY A 237 -10.62 -6.23 4.03
CA GLY A 237 -11.72 -5.40 4.50
C GLY A 237 -11.97 -4.19 3.60
N MET A 238 -13.03 -3.44 3.93
CA MET A 238 -13.43 -2.28 3.15
C MET A 238 -12.39 -1.16 3.22
N ARG A 239 -11.58 -1.05 4.29
CA ARG A 239 -10.49 -0.08 4.36
C ARG A 239 -9.47 -0.29 3.23
N GLN A 240 -9.04 -1.53 2.99
CA GLN A 240 -8.10 -1.84 1.90
C GLN A 240 -8.74 -1.60 0.52
N ILE A 241 -10.03 -1.83 0.39
CA ILE A 241 -10.78 -1.52 -0.83
C ILE A 241 -10.87 -0.02 -1.08
N ILE A 242 -11.07 0.79 -0.05
CA ILE A 242 -11.08 2.26 -0.15
C ILE A 242 -9.66 2.78 -0.50
N ASP A 243 -8.62 2.26 0.16
CA ASP A 243 -7.23 2.56 -0.21
C ASP A 243 -7.02 2.34 -1.72
N TYR A 244 -7.43 1.18 -2.22
CA TYR A 244 -7.26 0.83 -3.63
C TYR A 244 -8.16 1.65 -4.58
N PHE A 245 -9.37 1.98 -4.14
CA PHE A 245 -10.26 2.90 -4.87
C PHE A 245 -9.61 4.27 -5.11
N LEU A 246 -8.96 4.82 -4.09
CA LEU A 246 -8.26 6.09 -4.19
C LEU A 246 -7.06 6.00 -5.12
N VAL A 247 -6.28 4.91 -5.05
CA VAL A 247 -5.16 4.63 -5.97
C VAL A 247 -5.64 4.56 -7.42
N VAL A 248 -6.74 3.84 -7.71
CA VAL A 248 -7.30 3.75 -9.07
C VAL A 248 -7.80 5.09 -9.56
N ASN A 249 -8.45 5.88 -8.69
CA ASN A 249 -8.89 7.23 -9.05
C ASN A 249 -7.72 8.18 -9.34
N ASP A 250 -6.65 8.11 -8.54
CA ASP A 250 -5.44 8.91 -8.77
C ASP A 250 -4.75 8.52 -10.07
N PHE A 251 -4.59 7.22 -10.33
CA PHE A 251 -4.06 6.71 -11.60
C PHE A 251 -4.88 7.22 -12.80
N SER A 252 -6.20 7.13 -12.72
CA SER A 252 -7.08 7.56 -13.81
C SER A 252 -6.97 9.07 -14.08
N LYS A 253 -6.89 9.90 -13.03
CA LYS A 253 -6.68 11.36 -13.18
C LYS A 253 -5.37 11.63 -13.93
N ASN A 254 -4.28 10.96 -13.57
CA ASN A 254 -2.98 11.15 -14.18
C ASN A 254 -2.95 10.69 -15.64
N VAL A 255 -3.64 9.60 -15.98
CA VAL A 255 -3.75 9.11 -17.37
C VAL A 255 -4.57 10.07 -18.24
N PHE A 256 -5.70 10.60 -17.73
CA PHE A 256 -6.56 11.50 -18.49
C PHE A 256 -5.94 12.88 -18.67
N LEU A 257 -5.31 13.45 -17.64
CA LEU A 257 -4.60 14.72 -17.73
C LEU A 257 -3.50 14.69 -18.80
N ASN A 258 -2.79 13.57 -18.94
CA ASN A 258 -1.74 13.44 -19.93
C ASN A 258 -2.27 13.25 -21.35
N ASN A 259 -3.46 12.68 -21.54
CA ASN A 259 -4.11 12.59 -22.83
C ASN A 259 -4.64 13.95 -23.34
N ASP A 260 -5.09 14.83 -22.44
CA ASP A 260 -5.49 16.22 -22.79
C ASP A 260 -4.28 17.13 -23.07
N LEU A 261 -3.11 16.81 -22.52
CA LEU A 261 -1.85 17.54 -22.70
C LEU A 261 -0.99 17.01 -23.86
N SER A 262 -1.44 16.02 -24.63
CA SER A 262 -0.74 15.50 -25.81
C SER A 262 -0.53 16.55 -26.91
N ASN A 263 -1.08 17.76 -26.77
CA ASN A 263 -0.77 18.94 -27.59
C ASN A 263 0.35 19.85 -27.02
N HIS A 264 0.90 19.54 -25.85
CA HIS A 264 2.09 20.20 -25.28
C HIS A 264 2.92 19.18 -24.52
N PRO A 265 4.22 19.03 -24.81
CA PRO A 265 5.10 18.12 -24.09
C PRO A 265 5.30 18.63 -22.65
N VAL A 266 4.65 18.00 -21.68
CA VAL A 266 4.87 18.28 -20.27
C VAL A 266 5.90 17.29 -19.74
N ASN A 267 7.05 17.82 -19.40
CA ASN A 267 8.08 17.13 -18.62
C ASN A 267 7.51 16.61 -17.31
N PHE A 268 7.63 15.31 -17.04
CA PHE A 268 7.38 14.70 -15.73
C PHE A 268 8.52 15.08 -14.75
N SER A 269 8.72 16.36 -14.50
CA SER A 269 9.55 16.82 -13.41
C SER A 269 8.64 17.27 -12.27
N ASN A 270 8.82 16.63 -11.13
CA ASN A 270 8.24 16.97 -9.84
C ASN A 270 8.11 18.47 -9.66
N HIS A 271 6.88 18.97 -9.53
CA HIS A 271 6.68 20.30 -8.97
C HIS A 271 6.11 20.13 -7.55
N PRO A 272 6.88 20.50 -6.53
CA PRO A 272 6.31 20.84 -5.24
C PRO A 272 5.44 22.08 -5.45
N VAL A 273 4.24 22.07 -4.87
CA VAL A 273 3.34 23.23 -4.84
C VAL A 273 4.11 24.40 -4.22
N PRO A 274 4.21 25.57 -4.88
CA PRO A 274 4.90 26.70 -4.28
C PRO A 274 4.05 27.25 -3.14
N LEU A 275 4.57 27.22 -1.94
CA LEU A 275 4.10 28.05 -0.84
C LEU A 275 4.32 29.52 -1.23
N SER A 276 3.25 30.28 -1.33
CA SER A 276 3.26 31.74 -1.48
C SER A 276 4.05 32.37 -0.35
N LYS A 277 5.22 32.89 -0.68
CA LYS A 277 5.95 33.83 0.20
C LYS A 277 5.36 35.21 -0.01
N GLU A 278 4.58 35.69 0.93
CA GLU A 278 4.41 37.12 1.14
C GLU A 278 5.66 37.68 1.83
N GLY A 279 6.19 38.73 1.23
CA GLY A 279 7.47 39.27 1.60
C GLY A 279 7.45 40.16 2.85
N SER A 280 8.57 40.19 3.53
CA SER A 280 9.02 41.38 4.22
C SER A 280 10.50 41.56 3.98
N THR A 281 10.82 42.68 3.32
CA THR A 281 12.15 43.19 3.05
C THR A 281 12.81 43.68 4.32
N PHE A 282 14.00 43.18 4.62
CA PHE A 282 14.98 43.87 5.44
C PHE A 282 16.39 43.67 4.82
N SER A 283 16.97 44.79 4.33
CA SER A 283 18.37 44.86 3.94
C SER A 283 19.24 45.21 5.13
N PRO A 284 20.44 44.71 5.22
CA PRO A 284 21.55 45.52 5.69
C PRO A 284 22.76 45.51 4.74
N SER A 285 23.40 46.69 4.65
CA SER A 285 24.57 47.05 3.87
C SER A 285 25.88 46.49 4.47
N PRO A 286 27.01 46.59 3.73
CA PRO A 286 28.21 45.80 3.95
C PRO A 286 29.28 46.49 4.78
N SER A 287 30.17 45.70 5.41
CA SER A 287 31.52 46.18 5.79
C SER A 287 32.53 45.02 5.76
N SER A 288 33.42 45.07 4.84
CA SER A 288 34.89 45.25 4.82
C SER A 288 35.78 44.21 5.51
N SER A 289 36.57 43.54 4.67
CA SER A 289 38.04 43.32 4.72
C SER A 289 38.67 42.45 5.82
N GLY A 290 39.46 41.47 5.36
CA GLY A 290 40.52 40.84 6.15
C GLY A 290 41.10 39.59 5.48
N SER A 291 42.21 39.81 4.79
CA SER A 291 43.10 38.84 4.13
C SER A 291 43.81 37.89 5.11
N GLY A 292 44.11 36.68 4.66
CA GLY A 292 45.04 35.77 5.33
C GLY A 292 45.25 34.47 4.57
N ASP A 293 46.24 34.51 3.70
CA ASP A 293 46.91 33.37 3.06
C ASP A 293 47.49 32.41 4.10
N VAL A 294 47.50 31.09 3.87
CA VAL A 294 48.67 30.18 4.02
C VAL A 294 48.34 28.75 3.56
N THR A 295 48.88 28.37 2.43
CA THR A 295 49.57 27.14 2.00
C THR A 295 49.09 25.73 2.49
N ALA A 296 48.88 24.90 1.48
CA ALA A 296 48.97 23.44 1.53
C ALA A 296 50.41 22.93 1.74
N PRO A 297 50.64 21.69 2.16
CA PRO A 297 50.99 20.70 1.14
C PRO A 297 50.45 19.24 1.34
N SER A 298 50.28 18.65 0.18
CA SER A 298 50.28 17.25 -0.21
C SER A 298 51.00 16.20 0.68
N ARG A 299 50.44 15.00 0.81
CA ARG A 299 51.06 13.74 0.38
C ARG A 299 50.15 12.52 0.48
N CYS A 300 50.20 11.75 -0.59
CA CYS A 300 49.71 10.39 -0.76
C CYS A 300 50.32 9.40 0.25
N SER A 301 49.55 8.39 0.62
CA SER A 301 50.10 7.05 0.90
C SER A 301 49.07 5.97 0.57
N GLU A 302 49.49 5.06 -0.28
CA GLU A 302 48.80 3.87 -0.79
C GLU A 302 48.65 2.76 0.24
N PRO A 303 47.87 1.69 -0.09
CA PRO A 303 47.22 0.78 0.87
C PRO A 303 48.10 -0.44 1.23
N LEU A 304 47.98 -0.86 2.45
CA LEU A 304 48.49 -2.18 2.93
C LEU A 304 47.56 -3.31 2.49
N ARG A 305 48.07 -4.19 1.65
CA ARG A 305 47.54 -5.53 1.39
C ARG A 305 47.63 -6.38 2.68
N SER A 306 46.51 -6.96 3.10
CA SER A 306 46.52 -8.18 3.89
C SER A 306 45.89 -9.31 3.06
N LYS A 307 46.65 -10.38 2.96
CA LYS A 307 46.28 -11.69 2.41
C LYS A 307 45.47 -12.48 3.44
N ASP A 308 44.69 -13.41 2.89
CA ASP A 308 44.05 -14.54 3.51
C ASP A 308 42.61 -14.35 4.00
N GLY A 309 41.73 -14.97 3.21
CA GLY A 309 40.35 -15.24 3.51
C GLY A 309 39.73 -16.02 2.36
N GLY A 310 39.68 -17.35 2.48
CA GLY A 310 39.12 -18.26 1.50
C GLY A 310 37.62 -18.03 1.23
N PRO A 311 37.06 -18.65 0.19
CA PRO A 311 35.72 -18.33 -0.26
C PRO A 311 34.68 -18.74 0.79
N SER A 312 33.98 -17.78 1.33
CA SER A 312 32.77 -17.96 2.12
C SER A 312 31.73 -18.69 1.27
N LYS A 313 31.32 -19.86 1.73
CA LYS A 313 30.25 -20.65 1.11
C LYS A 313 28.99 -19.84 1.05
N VAL A 314 28.62 -19.42 -0.15
CA VAL A 314 27.30 -18.86 -0.46
C VAL A 314 26.26 -19.93 -0.10
N SER A 315 25.34 -19.58 0.76
CA SER A 315 24.24 -20.48 1.15
C SER A 315 23.35 -20.76 -0.06
N PRO A 316 23.09 -22.04 -0.42
CA PRO A 316 22.43 -22.42 -1.68
C PRO A 316 20.92 -22.14 -1.75
N ASP A 317 20.31 -21.57 -0.73
CA ASP A 317 18.88 -21.74 -0.48
C ASP A 317 17.97 -20.62 -1.01
N CYS A 318 18.51 -19.51 -1.51
CA CYS A 318 17.75 -18.56 -2.35
C CYS A 318 17.72 -18.99 -3.83
N ALA A 319 18.63 -19.86 -4.25
CA ALA A 319 18.78 -20.30 -5.64
C ALA A 319 17.67 -21.27 -6.13
N GLY A 320 16.85 -21.79 -5.23
CA GLY A 320 15.76 -22.72 -5.61
C GLY A 320 14.65 -22.09 -6.44
N TRP A 321 14.42 -20.80 -6.27
CA TRP A 321 13.41 -20.05 -7.02
C TRP A 321 13.99 -19.34 -8.24
N ASP A 322 15.27 -18.98 -8.24
CA ASP A 322 15.95 -18.33 -9.37
C ASP A 322 16.23 -19.30 -10.56
N ARG A 323 16.17 -20.62 -10.34
CA ARG A 323 16.37 -21.63 -11.39
C ARG A 323 15.16 -21.88 -12.31
N LEU A 324 14.01 -21.30 -12.04
CA LEU A 324 12.82 -21.44 -12.90
C LEU A 324 12.81 -20.48 -14.10
N ASP A 325 13.83 -19.63 -14.26
CA ASP A 325 13.99 -18.72 -15.40
C ASP A 325 14.27 -19.41 -16.75
N ALA A 326 14.50 -20.74 -16.75
CA ALA A 326 14.85 -21.52 -17.97
C ALA A 326 13.64 -22.14 -18.69
N ILE A 327 12.42 -22.03 -18.15
CA ILE A 327 11.25 -22.66 -18.75
C ILE A 327 10.25 -21.58 -19.18
N GLY A 328 10.33 -21.17 -20.43
CA GLY A 328 9.34 -20.34 -21.11
C GLY A 328 9.86 -18.97 -21.54
N ALA A 329 10.43 -18.92 -22.74
CA ALA A 329 10.74 -17.69 -23.46
C ALA A 329 9.44 -16.96 -23.85
N SER A 330 8.83 -16.24 -22.93
CA SER A 330 7.83 -15.21 -23.22
C SER A 330 8.54 -13.85 -23.27
N LYS A 331 8.17 -13.01 -24.25
CA LYS A 331 8.73 -11.68 -24.51
C LYS A 331 8.95 -10.90 -23.21
N PRO A 332 10.06 -10.16 -23.09
CA PRO A 332 10.35 -9.36 -21.89
C PRO A 332 9.26 -8.30 -21.67
N SER A 333 8.89 -8.10 -20.41
CA SER A 333 8.05 -6.98 -19.96
C SER A 333 8.77 -5.64 -20.18
N PRO A 334 8.06 -4.54 -20.47
CA PRO A 334 8.66 -3.23 -20.72
C PRO A 334 9.55 -2.76 -19.57
N ASN A 335 10.67 -2.12 -19.89
CA ASN A 335 11.60 -1.52 -18.91
C ASN A 335 11.03 -0.23 -18.29
N CYS A 336 11.54 0.19 -17.13
CA CYS A 336 11.24 1.51 -16.54
C CYS A 336 11.43 2.66 -17.53
N ALA A 337 12.43 2.56 -18.40
CA ALA A 337 12.63 3.51 -19.50
C ALA A 337 11.47 3.56 -20.51
N GLU A 338 10.55 2.61 -20.51
CA GLU A 338 9.30 2.66 -21.29
C GLU A 338 8.20 3.45 -20.57
N TRP A 339 8.20 3.52 -19.26
CA TRP A 339 7.31 4.41 -18.50
C TRP A 339 7.63 5.88 -18.79
N ASP A 340 8.93 6.23 -18.86
CA ASP A 340 9.40 7.58 -19.19
C ASP A 340 9.24 7.93 -20.67
N ARG A 341 9.27 6.93 -21.58
CA ARG A 341 9.08 7.13 -23.02
C ARG A 341 7.63 7.27 -23.46
N LEU A 342 6.66 6.86 -22.66
CA LEU A 342 5.24 7.07 -22.95
C LEU A 342 4.84 8.55 -22.91
N GLY A 343 5.74 9.44 -22.45
CA GLY A 343 5.62 10.89 -22.50
C GLY A 343 6.39 11.61 -23.63
N GLY A 344 7.16 10.91 -24.48
CA GLY A 344 8.00 11.55 -25.49
C GLY A 344 8.23 10.71 -26.76
N ASN A 345 7.67 11.18 -27.85
CA ASN A 345 7.98 10.97 -29.28
C ASN A 345 8.35 9.56 -29.77
N GLY A 346 7.47 8.99 -30.55
CA GLY A 346 7.80 8.04 -31.62
C GLY A 346 7.12 6.69 -31.53
N ASP A 347 6.05 6.53 -32.31
CA ASP A 347 5.48 5.31 -32.85
C ASP A 347 5.28 4.12 -31.92
N THR A 348 4.17 4.10 -31.33
CA THR A 348 3.16 3.10 -30.99
C THR A 348 2.34 3.59 -29.80
N THR A 349 1.08 3.83 -30.02
CA THR A 349 0.03 4.38 -29.15
C THR A 349 -0.34 3.48 -27.94
N SER A 350 0.63 2.96 -27.19
CA SER A 350 0.36 2.20 -25.96
C SER A 350 0.14 3.18 -24.82
N THR A 351 -1.09 3.30 -24.34
CA THR A 351 -1.43 4.15 -23.21
C THR A 351 -0.88 3.57 -21.89
N ALA A 352 -0.74 4.39 -20.85
CA ALA A 352 -0.37 3.90 -19.50
C ALA A 352 -1.33 2.80 -19.02
N LEU A 353 -2.60 2.88 -19.40
CA LEU A 353 -3.61 1.85 -19.12
C LEU A 353 -3.28 0.52 -19.81
N ASP A 354 -2.85 0.55 -21.11
CA ASP A 354 -2.48 -0.67 -21.81
C ASP A 354 -1.28 -1.37 -21.19
N VAL A 355 -0.33 -0.59 -20.66
CA VAL A 355 0.83 -1.12 -19.94
C VAL A 355 0.38 -1.79 -18.66
N VAL A 356 -0.44 -1.13 -17.83
CA VAL A 356 -1.00 -1.71 -16.59
C VAL A 356 -1.76 -3.01 -16.90
N GLN A 357 -2.63 -3.02 -17.91
CA GLN A 357 -3.40 -4.20 -18.29
C GLN A 357 -2.52 -5.37 -18.75
N ARG A 358 -1.45 -5.08 -19.49
CA ARG A 358 -0.47 -6.08 -19.92
C ARG A 358 0.27 -6.70 -18.74
N GLU A 359 0.72 -5.86 -17.78
CA GLU A 359 1.38 -6.32 -16.56
C GLU A 359 0.43 -7.15 -15.68
N LEU A 360 -0.81 -6.73 -15.50
CA LEU A 360 -1.81 -7.50 -14.75
C LEU A 360 -2.05 -8.90 -15.35
N LYS A 361 -2.07 -9.02 -16.69
CA LYS A 361 -2.16 -10.31 -17.38
C LYS A 361 -0.89 -11.14 -17.18
N TYR A 362 0.29 -10.53 -17.33
CA TYR A 362 1.57 -11.18 -17.16
C TYR A 362 1.79 -11.73 -15.73
N LEU A 363 1.35 -10.99 -14.73
CA LEU A 363 1.44 -11.34 -13.31
C LEU A 363 0.29 -12.26 -12.83
N GLY A 364 -0.66 -12.62 -13.69
CA GLY A 364 -1.78 -13.50 -13.34
C GLY A 364 -2.89 -12.83 -12.51
N LEU A 365 -2.88 -11.50 -12.39
CA LEU A 365 -3.80 -10.71 -11.57
C LEU A 365 -5.09 -10.31 -12.31
N TRP A 366 -5.20 -10.55 -13.62
CA TRP A 366 -6.28 -10.05 -14.47
C TRP A 366 -7.70 -10.39 -13.98
N LYS A 367 -7.91 -11.64 -13.56
CA LYS A 367 -9.22 -12.10 -13.06
C LYS A 367 -9.58 -11.46 -11.73
N PHE A 368 -8.59 -11.28 -10.86
CA PHE A 368 -8.80 -10.62 -9.57
C PHE A 368 -9.02 -9.11 -9.76
N ALA A 369 -8.32 -8.49 -10.71
CA ALA A 369 -8.57 -7.10 -11.08
C ALA A 369 -10.05 -6.88 -11.48
N GLY A 370 -10.62 -7.74 -12.32
CA GLY A 370 -12.03 -7.64 -12.69
C GLY A 370 -12.99 -7.80 -11.51
N ALA A 371 -12.67 -8.68 -10.55
CA ALA A 371 -13.45 -8.82 -9.33
C ALA A 371 -13.40 -7.56 -8.46
N VAL A 372 -12.22 -6.98 -8.32
CA VAL A 372 -12.03 -5.74 -7.55
C VAL A 372 -12.74 -4.57 -8.25
N MET A 373 -12.67 -4.44 -9.59
CA MET A 373 -13.40 -3.39 -10.32
C MET A 373 -14.91 -3.46 -10.04
N TYR A 374 -15.49 -4.66 -10.01
CA TYR A 374 -16.90 -4.83 -9.62
C TYR A 374 -17.17 -4.30 -8.21
N VAL A 375 -16.32 -4.64 -7.22
CA VAL A 375 -16.50 -4.17 -5.84
C VAL A 375 -16.37 -2.65 -5.74
N LEU A 376 -15.39 -2.05 -6.43
CA LEU A 376 -15.19 -0.60 -6.45
C LEU A 376 -16.38 0.13 -7.10
N HIS A 377 -16.97 -0.46 -8.15
CA HIS A 377 -18.16 0.09 -8.81
C HIS A 377 -19.38 0.03 -7.88
N GLU A 378 -19.73 -1.15 -7.38
CA GLU A 378 -20.92 -1.35 -6.55
C GLU A 378 -20.85 -0.58 -5.23
N ALA A 379 -19.77 -0.78 -4.47
CA ALA A 379 -19.67 -0.21 -3.13
C ALA A 379 -19.28 1.27 -3.12
N LEU A 380 -18.40 1.71 -4.04
CA LEU A 380 -17.78 3.04 -3.99
C LEU A 380 -18.07 3.91 -5.23
N GLY A 381 -18.80 3.39 -6.23
CA GLY A 381 -19.23 4.17 -7.40
C GLY A 381 -18.11 4.50 -8.37
N LEU A 382 -17.10 3.62 -8.52
CA LEU A 382 -16.08 3.79 -9.57
C LEU A 382 -16.74 3.81 -10.94
N SER A 383 -16.51 4.87 -11.73
CA SER A 383 -17.05 4.97 -13.08
C SER A 383 -16.34 4.04 -14.06
N ASP A 384 -17.06 3.59 -15.10
CA ASP A 384 -16.55 2.66 -16.11
C ASP A 384 -15.26 3.15 -16.78
N GLY A 385 -15.20 4.46 -17.08
CA GLY A 385 -14.04 5.10 -17.71
C GLY A 385 -12.75 5.06 -16.86
N LYS A 386 -12.84 4.74 -15.57
CA LYS A 386 -11.69 4.66 -14.66
C LYS A 386 -11.22 3.23 -14.40
N MET A 387 -11.90 2.23 -14.97
CA MET A 387 -11.59 0.84 -14.71
C MET A 387 -10.31 0.39 -15.41
N ILE A 388 -9.45 -0.29 -14.66
CA ILE A 388 -8.20 -0.86 -15.19
C ILE A 388 -8.37 -2.25 -15.81
N ALA A 389 -9.53 -2.89 -15.56
CA ALA A 389 -9.93 -4.18 -16.13
C ALA A 389 -11.45 -4.22 -16.26
N PRO A 390 -12.03 -4.99 -17.20
CA PRO A 390 -13.46 -5.23 -17.26
C PRO A 390 -13.98 -5.85 -15.97
N MET A 391 -15.17 -5.45 -15.54
CA MET A 391 -15.81 -6.03 -14.34
C MET A 391 -16.07 -7.53 -14.52
N ASP A 392 -15.76 -8.30 -13.48
CA ASP A 392 -16.15 -9.71 -13.34
C ASP A 392 -17.19 -9.83 -12.22
N GLU A 393 -18.45 -9.71 -12.57
CA GLU A 393 -19.57 -9.72 -11.62
C GLU A 393 -19.57 -10.97 -10.73
N LYS A 394 -19.31 -12.15 -11.32
CA LYS A 394 -19.36 -13.42 -10.56
C LYS A 394 -18.29 -13.49 -9.48
N ARG A 395 -17.05 -13.12 -9.82
CA ARG A 395 -15.94 -13.05 -8.85
C ARG A 395 -16.07 -11.86 -7.91
N GLY A 396 -16.61 -10.76 -8.40
CA GLY A 396 -16.85 -9.55 -7.62
C GLY A 396 -17.88 -9.75 -6.52
N LYS A 397 -19.00 -10.42 -6.82
CA LYS A 397 -20.01 -10.78 -5.79
C LYS A 397 -19.43 -11.69 -4.70
N LEU A 398 -18.61 -12.68 -5.08
CA LEU A 398 -17.89 -13.50 -4.12
C LEU A 398 -16.96 -12.67 -3.24
N LEU A 399 -16.16 -11.81 -3.87
CA LEU A 399 -15.19 -10.94 -3.17
C LEU A 399 -15.90 -10.00 -2.20
N LEU A 400 -16.98 -9.34 -2.64
CA LEU A 400 -17.75 -8.43 -1.80
C LEU A 400 -18.37 -9.16 -0.60
N ALA A 401 -18.90 -10.36 -0.81
CA ALA A 401 -19.44 -11.19 0.28
C ALA A 401 -18.34 -11.55 1.31
N GLU A 402 -17.15 -11.93 0.86
CA GLU A 402 -16.01 -12.22 1.76
C GLU A 402 -15.57 -10.97 2.55
N ILE A 403 -15.53 -9.79 1.92
CA ILE A 403 -15.18 -8.51 2.57
C ILE A 403 -16.20 -8.16 3.68
N LEU A 404 -17.48 -8.25 3.38
CA LEU A 404 -18.55 -7.88 4.32
C LEU A 404 -18.62 -8.84 5.51
N ASN A 405 -18.40 -10.13 5.28
CA ASN A 405 -18.43 -11.15 6.32
C ASN A 405 -17.16 -11.18 7.16
N GLY A 406 -16.00 -10.94 6.53
CA GLY A 406 -14.69 -11.05 7.19
C GLY A 406 -14.28 -9.82 7.99
N GLY A 407 -14.73 -8.65 7.59
CA GLY A 407 -14.23 -7.40 8.14
C GLY A 407 -12.75 -7.17 7.83
N ASN A 408 -12.14 -6.20 8.52
CA ASN A 408 -10.75 -5.86 8.33
C ASN A 408 -9.83 -7.06 8.65
N PHE A 409 -9.00 -7.48 7.68
CA PHE A 409 -8.12 -8.66 7.76
C PHE A 409 -8.84 -9.97 8.16
N GLY A 410 -10.12 -10.13 7.82
CA GLY A 410 -10.86 -11.35 8.11
C GLY A 410 -11.05 -11.68 9.59
N GLN A 411 -10.84 -10.72 10.49
CA GLN A 411 -10.90 -10.94 11.95
C GLN A 411 -12.29 -11.35 12.45
N HIS A 412 -13.34 -11.06 11.66
CA HIS A 412 -14.72 -11.32 12.01
C HIS A 412 -15.32 -12.53 11.29
N PHE A 413 -14.50 -13.35 10.60
CA PHE A 413 -15.00 -14.59 9.98
C PHE A 413 -15.52 -15.56 11.03
N THR A 414 -16.82 -15.81 11.00
CA THR A 414 -17.46 -16.87 11.79
C THR A 414 -17.63 -18.17 11.01
N LYS A 415 -17.80 -18.08 9.68
CA LYS A 415 -18.04 -19.21 8.77
C LYS A 415 -16.93 -20.27 8.79
N TYR A 416 -15.67 -19.85 8.97
CA TYR A 416 -14.50 -20.73 8.96
C TYR A 416 -13.90 -20.93 10.37
N GLY A 417 -14.58 -20.44 11.42
CA GLY A 417 -14.10 -20.40 12.80
C GLY A 417 -13.14 -19.24 13.08
N HIS A 418 -12.94 -18.92 14.35
CA HIS A 418 -12.02 -17.85 14.74
C HIS A 418 -10.57 -18.33 14.58
N PHE A 419 -9.89 -17.86 13.52
CA PHE A 419 -8.51 -18.26 13.24
C PHE A 419 -7.52 -17.92 14.35
N THR A 420 -7.78 -16.87 15.13
CA THR A 420 -6.90 -16.36 16.17
C THR A 420 -6.88 -17.18 17.46
N GLN A 421 -7.93 -17.97 17.73
CA GLN A 421 -8.08 -18.71 18.99
C GLN A 421 -7.72 -20.19 18.88
N GLN A 422 -7.19 -20.67 17.74
CA GLN A 422 -7.02 -22.10 17.49
C GLN A 422 -5.54 -22.45 17.34
N GLY A 423 -5.16 -23.68 17.79
CA GLY A 423 -3.82 -24.21 17.65
C GLY A 423 -3.33 -24.21 16.18
N MET A 424 -2.02 -24.10 15.98
CA MET A 424 -1.39 -23.90 14.65
C MET A 424 -1.88 -24.89 13.58
N ALA A 425 -1.93 -26.17 13.86
CA ALA A 425 -2.33 -27.20 12.89
C ALA A 425 -3.77 -27.01 12.40
N LYS A 426 -4.71 -26.69 13.32
CA LYS A 426 -6.12 -26.45 12.97
C LYS A 426 -6.29 -25.16 12.17
N LYS A 427 -5.53 -24.09 12.51
CA LYS A 427 -5.48 -22.84 11.74
C LYS A 427 -5.03 -23.08 10.30
N TYR A 428 -3.98 -23.88 10.09
CA TYR A 428 -3.49 -24.26 8.75
C TYR A 428 -4.56 -25.03 7.96
N PHE A 429 -5.16 -26.05 8.57
CA PHE A 429 -6.22 -26.84 7.91
C PHE A 429 -7.43 -25.99 7.48
N LEU A 430 -7.88 -25.09 8.36
CA LEU A 430 -9.01 -24.20 8.05
C LEU A 430 -8.68 -23.21 6.93
N LYS A 431 -7.44 -22.67 6.87
CA LYS A 431 -7.01 -21.82 5.78
C LYS A 431 -6.97 -22.57 4.44
N ILE A 432 -6.41 -23.77 4.40
CA ILE A 432 -6.41 -24.63 3.21
C ILE A 432 -7.85 -24.93 2.77
N TRP A 433 -8.70 -25.36 3.71
CA TRP A 433 -10.10 -25.66 3.40
C TRP A 433 -10.86 -24.44 2.85
N ARG A 434 -10.67 -23.27 3.43
CA ARG A 434 -11.21 -22.01 2.92
C ARG A 434 -10.73 -21.75 1.48
N ASN A 435 -9.45 -21.87 1.23
CA ASN A 435 -8.85 -21.55 -0.07
C ASN A 435 -9.24 -22.56 -1.15
N MET A 436 -9.55 -23.80 -0.79
CA MET A 436 -10.09 -24.80 -1.73
C MET A 436 -11.44 -24.38 -2.32
N HIS A 437 -12.25 -23.56 -1.64
CA HIS A 437 -13.48 -22.99 -2.20
C HIS A 437 -13.20 -22.01 -3.33
N PHE A 438 -11.99 -21.42 -3.38
CA PHE A 438 -11.59 -20.48 -4.42
C PHE A 438 -10.95 -21.13 -5.65
N VAL A 439 -10.69 -22.43 -5.64
CA VAL A 439 -10.06 -23.14 -6.78
C VAL A 439 -10.86 -22.95 -8.08
N ARG A 440 -12.19 -22.95 -8.02
CA ARG A 440 -13.05 -22.71 -9.18
C ARG A 440 -12.86 -21.30 -9.80
N TYR A 441 -12.46 -20.34 -8.98
CA TYR A 441 -12.34 -18.93 -9.37
C TYR A 441 -10.89 -18.54 -9.70
N TYR A 442 -9.94 -19.05 -8.92
CA TYR A 442 -8.50 -18.70 -8.97
C TYR A 442 -7.63 -19.97 -8.85
N PRO A 443 -7.72 -20.91 -9.83
CA PRO A 443 -7.07 -22.23 -9.69
C PRO A 443 -5.55 -22.13 -9.54
N ALA A 444 -4.91 -21.19 -10.25
CA ALA A 444 -3.45 -21.06 -10.24
C ALA A 444 -2.87 -20.70 -8.87
N GLU A 445 -3.58 -19.89 -8.11
CA GLU A 445 -3.15 -19.46 -6.78
C GLU A 445 -3.62 -20.41 -5.69
N ALA A 446 -4.92 -20.80 -5.76
CA ALA A 446 -5.51 -21.65 -4.75
C ALA A 446 -4.91 -23.07 -4.69
N LEU A 447 -4.50 -23.65 -5.82
CA LEU A 447 -3.82 -24.95 -5.86
C LEU A 447 -2.37 -24.89 -5.41
N CYS A 448 -1.69 -23.77 -5.61
CA CYS A 448 -0.32 -23.58 -5.17
C CYS A 448 -0.19 -23.21 -3.69
N GLU A 449 -1.25 -22.67 -3.07
CA GLU A 449 -1.24 -22.24 -1.68
C GLU A 449 -0.89 -23.36 -0.69
N PRO A 450 -1.48 -24.57 -0.73
CA PRO A 450 -1.10 -25.65 0.16
C PRO A 450 0.39 -26.06 0.01
N ILE A 451 0.90 -26.04 -1.22
CA ILE A 451 2.30 -26.39 -1.52
C ILE A 451 3.22 -25.32 -0.93
N PHE A 452 2.94 -24.05 -1.22
CA PHE A 452 3.71 -22.92 -0.68
C PHE A 452 3.70 -22.92 0.85
N ARG A 453 2.52 -23.11 1.47
CA ARG A 453 2.37 -23.11 2.92
C ARG A 453 3.14 -24.26 3.58
N THR A 454 3.12 -25.46 3.00
CA THR A 454 3.88 -26.60 3.47
C THR A 454 5.40 -26.33 3.37
N TRP A 455 5.86 -25.83 2.22
CA TRP A 455 7.24 -25.42 2.03
C TRP A 455 7.67 -24.33 3.04
N HIS A 456 6.84 -23.29 3.21
CA HIS A 456 7.10 -22.19 4.14
C HIS A 456 7.15 -22.68 5.61
N PHE A 457 6.33 -23.65 5.98
CA PHE A 457 6.38 -24.27 7.30
C PHE A 457 7.76 -24.92 7.57
N PHE A 458 8.26 -25.73 6.63
CA PHE A 458 9.60 -26.34 6.77
C PHE A 458 10.72 -25.29 6.69
N TRP A 459 10.57 -24.28 5.86
CA TRP A 459 11.49 -23.16 5.80
C TRP A 459 11.58 -22.45 7.17
N ARG A 460 10.46 -22.13 7.81
CA ARG A 460 10.43 -21.55 9.17
C ARG A 460 11.09 -22.43 10.21
N LEU A 461 10.89 -23.74 10.19
CA LEU A 461 11.56 -24.67 11.11
C LEU A 461 13.09 -24.65 10.96
N LYS A 462 13.60 -24.48 9.73
CA LYS A 462 15.03 -24.39 9.45
C LYS A 462 15.65 -23.07 9.93
N TYR A 463 14.92 -21.97 9.84
CA TYR A 463 15.42 -20.62 10.16
C TYR A 463 14.91 -20.07 11.49
N ARG A 464 14.13 -20.85 12.24
CA ARG A 464 13.75 -20.51 13.61
C ARG A 464 15.00 -20.60 14.48
N ARG A 465 15.40 -19.49 15.05
CA ARG A 465 16.47 -19.41 16.04
C ARG A 465 15.98 -19.80 17.42
#